data_5f1b62b1f30d8fca0c3945a5d4e170cd
#
_entry.id   5f1b62b1f30d8fca0c3945a5d4e170cd
#
_cell.length_a   1.000
_cell.length_b   1.000
_cell.length_c   1.000
_cell.angle_alpha   90.00
_cell.angle_beta   90.00
_cell.angle_gamma   90.00
#
_symmetry.space_group_name_H-M   'P 1'
#
loop_
_entity.id
_entity.type
_entity.pdbx_description
1 polymer ?
#
loop_
_entity_poly.entity_id
_entity_poly.type
_entity_poly.pdbx_seq_one_letter_code
_entity_poly.pdbx_strand_id
1 'polypeptide(L)'
;MPDAQRDAISTDNGAAVAKAISDAGTGANAETKAETKADTITIHRMTLHDCMLYALEHSTDVLVKQTETADARVDRREAILKTFTPYVSGSTYAYSYFGRNIDPETNTYVTTTSFNNGMSLSTGITLFDGFSAVNNLRIAKTSVVMGLSNEEQEEDKVCLATTEAFFNVIYYTSLVNIIAEQVENAKTAVKLATRQEELGSKGHADVVQMQADLADREYELVTAQNSLQDAMITLQDVMLWPLDEELVLDTDIDNLAPQTKLLDFGEIAANAEAFIPKIAVSRGTRDNARLEMRTAKWRFLPTLALYGGWSSSYYTYPGDESYVSTPYFEQIKRNAGEYIQLSLSIPIYSHLDKLNTLSRKRNAYRRASLQYDQTLRDVESEVRRAMQERDGAEAALLQAERRSEVQDEAYKLNFKKFDQGLISSIEYQTAAGNYMKARAEQLNARLKYLLKERVVRYYNGEHYLDQ
;
A
#
# COMPACT_ATOMS: atom_id res chain seq x y z
N MET A 1 -49.49 30.38 -8.35
CA MET A 1 -49.96 29.02 -7.99
C MET A 1 -49.13 28.02 -8.78
N PRO A 2 -48.69 26.93 -8.13
CA PRO A 2 -48.70 26.64 -6.69
C PRO A 2 -47.30 26.43 -6.06
N ASP A 3 -47.18 26.94 -4.86
CA ASP A 3 -46.33 26.39 -3.81
C ASP A 3 -46.79 24.96 -3.48
N ALA A 4 -45.84 24.04 -3.37
CA ALA A 4 -45.91 22.86 -2.50
C ALA A 4 -44.86 21.84 -2.98
N GLN A 5 -43.60 21.96 -2.49
CA GLN A 5 -42.64 20.86 -2.32
C GLN A 5 -41.29 21.40 -1.81
N ARG A 6 -41.31 22.01 -0.63
CA ARG A 6 -40.09 22.35 0.13
C ARG A 6 -40.41 22.27 1.63
N ASP A 7 -40.70 21.08 2.13
CA ASP A 7 -40.68 20.79 3.58
C ASP A 7 -40.85 19.27 3.77
N ALA A 8 -39.80 18.50 3.57
CA ALA A 8 -39.73 17.10 4.03
C ALA A 8 -38.30 16.51 3.89
N ILE A 9 -37.29 17.16 4.42
CA ILE A 9 -36.00 16.50 4.75
C ILE A 9 -35.37 17.28 5.91
N SER A 10 -35.89 17.14 7.13
CA SER A 10 -35.15 17.53 8.35
C SER A 10 -35.97 17.24 9.61
N THR A 11 -36.37 16.01 9.89
CA THR A 11 -36.83 15.65 11.26
C THR A 11 -36.82 14.17 11.59
N ASP A 12 -36.08 13.31 10.87
CA ASP A 12 -36.13 11.87 11.13
C ASP A 12 -34.85 11.23 11.68
N ASN A 13 -33.77 12.00 11.93
CA ASN A 13 -32.56 11.48 12.54
C ASN A 13 -32.37 11.79 14.03
N GLY A 14 -33.29 12.52 14.65
CA GLY A 14 -33.27 12.82 16.10
C GLY A 14 -34.01 11.81 16.96
N ALA A 15 -34.95 11.07 16.40
CA ALA A 15 -35.79 10.14 17.16
C ALA A 15 -35.21 8.71 17.27
N ALA A 16 -34.33 8.33 16.36
CA ALA A 16 -33.67 7.01 16.38
C ALA A 16 -32.55 6.90 17.43
N VAL A 17 -31.87 8.00 17.73
CA VAL A 17 -30.79 8.02 18.74
C VAL A 17 -31.32 8.11 20.16
N ALA A 18 -32.50 8.74 20.39
CA ALA A 18 -33.13 8.83 21.71
C ALA A 18 -33.76 7.51 22.14
N LYS A 19 -34.13 6.63 21.21
CA LYS A 19 -34.75 5.34 21.53
C LYS A 19 -33.73 4.25 21.88
N ALA A 20 -32.50 4.40 21.46
CA ALA A 20 -31.40 3.46 21.79
C ALA A 20 -30.79 3.69 23.18
N ILE A 21 -31.07 4.81 23.83
CA ILE A 21 -30.55 5.15 25.18
C ILE A 21 -31.58 4.86 26.29
N SER A 22 -32.88 4.68 25.98
CA SER A 22 -33.92 4.43 26.98
C SER A 22 -34.18 2.95 27.28
N ASP A 23 -33.68 2.01 26.48
CA ASP A 23 -33.87 0.56 26.65
C ASP A 23 -32.76 -0.18 27.42
N ALA A 24 -31.81 0.57 28.00
CA ALA A 24 -30.71 0.03 28.81
C ALA A 24 -30.91 0.20 30.34
N GLY A 25 -32.10 0.04 30.83
CA GLY A 25 -32.28 0.15 32.28
C GLY A 25 -33.65 -0.29 32.76
N THR A 26 -33.86 -1.59 32.94
CA THR A 26 -34.62 -2.19 34.05
C THR A 26 -34.60 -3.72 33.96
N GLY A 27 -33.95 -4.34 34.84
CA GLY A 27 -34.38 -5.28 35.83
C GLY A 27 -34.70 -6.73 35.46
N ALA A 28 -34.00 -7.59 36.20
CA ALA A 28 -34.49 -8.76 36.91
C ALA A 28 -34.49 -10.13 36.22
N ASN A 29 -33.60 -10.96 36.73
CA ASN A 29 -33.77 -12.40 37.03
C ASN A 29 -34.59 -13.28 36.08
N ALA A 30 -33.87 -14.07 35.29
CA ALA A 30 -34.32 -15.41 34.93
C ALA A 30 -33.12 -16.34 34.88
N GLU A 31 -33.07 -17.29 35.77
CA GLU A 31 -32.25 -18.47 35.74
C GLU A 31 -32.42 -19.15 34.36
N THR A 32 -31.40 -19.14 33.55
CA THR A 32 -31.38 -19.95 32.34
C THR A 32 -30.18 -20.89 32.40
N LYS A 33 -30.53 -22.19 32.41
CA LYS A 33 -29.64 -23.31 32.28
C LYS A 33 -28.52 -23.02 31.26
N ALA A 34 -27.30 -23.08 31.74
CA ALA A 34 -26.11 -23.19 30.86
C ALA A 34 -26.18 -24.54 30.11
N GLU A 35 -26.73 -24.53 28.92
CA GLU A 35 -26.37 -25.52 27.91
C GLU A 35 -24.98 -25.12 27.39
N THR A 36 -23.98 -25.83 27.86
CA THR A 36 -22.63 -25.83 27.32
C THR A 36 -22.71 -26.38 25.89
N LYS A 37 -22.97 -25.49 24.92
CA LYS A 37 -22.56 -25.78 23.54
C LYS A 37 -21.05 -25.82 23.58
N ALA A 38 -20.47 -27.02 23.47
CA ALA A 38 -19.13 -27.18 23.00
C ALA A 38 -19.09 -26.57 21.58
N ASP A 39 -18.69 -25.32 21.50
CA ASP A 39 -18.26 -24.75 20.23
C ASP A 39 -17.09 -25.61 19.78
N THR A 40 -17.37 -26.50 18.81
CA THR A 40 -16.34 -27.13 18.02
C THR A 40 -15.63 -25.97 17.34
N ILE A 41 -14.49 -25.54 17.91
CA ILE A 41 -13.58 -24.59 17.26
C ILE A 41 -13.17 -25.31 15.97
N THR A 42 -13.83 -24.97 14.89
CA THR A 42 -13.39 -25.31 13.55
C THR A 42 -12.12 -24.48 13.35
N ILE A 43 -10.96 -25.08 13.65
CA ILE A 43 -9.67 -24.49 13.36
C ILE A 43 -9.62 -24.33 11.85
N HIS A 44 -9.89 -23.11 11.39
CA HIS A 44 -9.84 -22.77 9.97
C HIS A 44 -8.37 -22.71 9.59
N ARG A 45 -7.87 -23.67 8.84
CA ARG A 45 -6.51 -23.63 8.32
C ARG A 45 -6.45 -22.58 7.22
N MET A 46 -5.62 -21.59 7.39
CA MET A 46 -5.47 -20.53 6.39
C MET A 46 -4.62 -21.02 5.22
N THR A 47 -5.15 -20.86 4.04
CA THR A 47 -4.43 -21.08 2.78
C THR A 47 -3.53 -19.87 2.47
N LEU A 48 -2.64 -19.99 1.48
CA LEU A 48 -1.84 -18.88 1.00
C LEU A 48 -2.74 -17.71 0.53
N HIS A 49 -3.83 -18.01 -0.15
CA HIS A 49 -4.79 -17.02 -0.63
C HIS A 49 -5.47 -16.27 0.54
N ASP A 50 -5.88 -16.99 1.59
CA ASP A 50 -6.47 -16.38 2.80
C ASP A 50 -5.46 -15.46 3.52
N CYS A 51 -4.19 -15.90 3.59
CA CYS A 51 -3.11 -15.11 4.16
C CYS A 51 -2.87 -13.81 3.38
N MET A 52 -2.88 -13.87 2.04
CA MET A 52 -2.73 -12.68 1.19
C MET A 52 -3.91 -11.72 1.35
N LEU A 53 -5.16 -12.23 1.37
CA LEU A 53 -6.34 -11.40 1.60
C LEU A 53 -6.29 -10.68 2.95
N TYR A 54 -5.94 -11.41 4.01
CA TYR A 54 -5.79 -10.83 5.34
C TYR A 54 -4.70 -9.75 5.37
N ALA A 55 -3.53 -10.04 4.78
CA ALA A 55 -2.43 -9.10 4.70
C ALA A 55 -2.82 -7.81 3.95
N LEU A 56 -3.56 -7.90 2.84
CA LEU A 56 -4.04 -6.74 2.09
C LEU A 56 -5.03 -5.89 2.89
N GLU A 57 -5.94 -6.53 3.62
CA GLU A 57 -6.94 -5.82 4.43
C GLU A 57 -6.32 -5.05 5.59
N HIS A 58 -5.24 -5.58 6.19
CA HIS A 58 -4.63 -5.02 7.39
C HIS A 58 -3.32 -4.25 7.12
N SER A 59 -2.74 -4.34 5.92
CA SER A 59 -1.48 -3.68 5.59
C SER A 59 -1.56 -2.16 5.74
N THR A 60 -0.76 -1.61 6.65
CA THR A 60 -0.64 -0.17 6.84
C THR A 60 -0.11 0.54 5.59
N ASP A 61 0.78 -0.09 4.83
CA ASP A 61 1.35 0.48 3.61
C ASP A 61 0.29 0.61 2.51
N VAL A 62 -0.56 -0.40 2.34
CA VAL A 62 -1.71 -0.37 1.41
C VAL A 62 -2.71 0.71 1.85
N LEU A 63 -3.09 0.76 3.13
CA LEU A 63 -4.00 1.77 3.67
C LEU A 63 -3.46 3.20 3.49
N VAL A 64 -2.16 3.41 3.65
CA VAL A 64 -1.50 4.71 3.36
C VAL A 64 -1.66 5.07 1.89
N LYS A 65 -1.43 4.13 0.94
CA LYS A 65 -1.62 4.40 -0.50
C LYS A 65 -3.07 4.68 -0.86
N GLN A 66 -4.02 4.02 -0.25
CA GLN A 66 -5.45 4.32 -0.40
C GLN A 66 -5.79 5.74 0.06
N THR A 67 -5.20 6.21 1.19
CA THR A 67 -5.40 7.60 1.64
C THR A 67 -4.76 8.62 0.69
N GLU A 68 -3.56 8.35 0.15
CA GLU A 68 -2.93 9.19 -0.89
C GLU A 68 -3.80 9.29 -2.15
N THR A 69 -4.43 8.20 -2.57
CA THR A 69 -5.38 8.21 -3.71
C THR A 69 -6.67 8.94 -3.36
N ALA A 70 -7.16 8.83 -2.12
CA ALA A 70 -8.30 9.61 -1.66
C ALA A 70 -8.00 11.11 -1.72
N ASP A 71 -6.81 11.56 -1.33
CA ASP A 71 -6.34 12.94 -1.46
C ASP A 71 -6.31 13.37 -2.95
N ALA A 72 -5.80 12.54 -3.84
CA ALA A 72 -5.81 12.82 -5.28
C ALA A 72 -7.24 12.97 -5.84
N ARG A 73 -8.22 12.22 -5.30
CA ARG A 73 -9.65 12.38 -5.64
C ARG A 73 -10.21 13.71 -5.12
N VAL A 74 -9.80 14.14 -3.93
CA VAL A 74 -10.14 15.46 -3.37
C VAL A 74 -9.55 16.58 -4.25
N ASP A 75 -8.26 16.50 -4.61
CA ASP A 75 -7.59 17.44 -5.49
C ASP A 75 -8.28 17.54 -6.86
N ARG A 76 -8.73 16.42 -7.41
CA ARG A 76 -9.51 16.41 -8.65
C ARG A 76 -10.83 17.13 -8.48
N ARG A 77 -11.55 16.92 -7.38
CA ARG A 77 -12.79 17.62 -7.08
C ARG A 77 -12.55 19.12 -6.92
N GLU A 78 -11.48 19.49 -6.22
CA GLU A 78 -11.07 20.88 -6.05
C GLU A 78 -10.74 21.54 -7.41
N ALA A 79 -9.99 20.85 -8.29
CA ALA A 79 -9.68 21.34 -9.63
C ALA A 79 -10.95 21.58 -10.47
N ILE A 80 -11.96 20.72 -10.35
CA ILE A 80 -13.27 20.89 -11.00
C ILE A 80 -13.96 22.14 -10.44
N LEU A 81 -14.07 22.26 -9.12
CA LEU A 81 -14.75 23.37 -8.47
C LEU A 81 -14.04 24.70 -8.79
N LYS A 82 -12.73 24.78 -8.69
CA LYS A 82 -11.95 25.99 -9.05
C LYS A 82 -12.12 26.40 -10.52
N THR A 83 -12.39 25.45 -11.39
CA THR A 83 -12.57 25.73 -12.82
C THR A 83 -13.96 26.25 -13.14
N PHE A 84 -15.00 25.72 -12.50
CA PHE A 84 -16.40 25.93 -12.93
C PHE A 84 -17.25 26.70 -11.92
N THR A 85 -16.75 26.97 -10.70
CA THR A 85 -17.52 27.70 -9.69
C THR A 85 -16.79 28.96 -9.26
N PRO A 86 -17.52 30.08 -9.02
CA PRO A 86 -16.91 31.27 -8.44
C PRO A 86 -16.56 31.02 -6.97
N TYR A 87 -15.50 31.66 -6.49
CA TYR A 87 -15.28 31.78 -5.05
C TYR A 87 -16.19 32.87 -4.49
N VAL A 88 -16.55 32.74 -3.21
CA VAL A 88 -17.25 33.75 -2.43
C VAL A 88 -16.48 33.99 -1.15
N SER A 89 -16.18 35.23 -0.83
CA SER A 89 -15.47 35.60 0.41
C SER A 89 -16.10 36.82 1.05
N GLY A 90 -16.27 36.78 2.38
CA GLY A 90 -16.69 37.90 3.18
C GLY A 90 -15.54 38.43 4.03
N SER A 91 -15.40 39.73 4.15
CA SER A 91 -14.42 40.34 5.02
C SER A 91 -15.01 41.55 5.78
N THR A 92 -14.54 41.77 6.98
CA THR A 92 -14.85 42.95 7.77
C THR A 92 -13.56 43.40 8.43
N TYR A 93 -13.41 44.70 8.55
CA TYR A 93 -12.30 45.31 9.27
C TYR A 93 -12.81 46.49 10.11
N ALA A 94 -12.12 46.78 11.20
CA ALA A 94 -12.35 47.97 12.02
C ALA A 94 -11.01 48.57 12.41
N TYR A 95 -10.86 49.88 12.29
CA TYR A 95 -9.68 50.57 12.75
C TYR A 95 -10.03 51.97 13.23
N SER A 96 -9.21 52.48 14.15
CA SER A 96 -9.24 53.87 14.55
C SER A 96 -8.01 54.60 13.97
N TYR A 97 -8.23 55.78 13.43
CA TYR A 97 -7.17 56.64 12.93
C TYR A 97 -7.09 57.88 13.79
N PHE A 98 -5.89 58.29 14.20
CA PHE A 98 -5.63 59.44 15.06
C PHE A 98 -4.83 60.44 14.28
N GLY A 99 -5.40 61.62 14.02
CA GLY A 99 -4.70 62.67 13.29
C GLY A 99 -5.55 63.38 12.24
N ARG A 100 -4.88 64.02 11.27
CA ARG A 100 -5.55 64.78 10.21
C ARG A 100 -6.05 63.85 9.10
N ASN A 101 -7.35 63.82 8.86
CA ASN A 101 -8.01 63.01 7.82
C ASN A 101 -9.02 63.87 7.03
N ILE A 102 -9.50 63.32 5.92
CA ILE A 102 -10.57 63.93 5.13
C ILE A 102 -11.89 63.39 5.65
N ASP A 103 -12.79 64.30 6.02
CA ASP A 103 -14.16 63.98 6.37
C ASP A 103 -14.95 63.54 5.11
N PRO A 104 -15.50 62.35 5.06
CA PRO A 104 -16.25 61.86 3.89
C PRO A 104 -17.53 62.62 3.54
N GLU A 105 -18.14 63.31 4.50
CA GLU A 105 -19.36 64.11 4.28
C GLU A 105 -19.08 65.49 3.73
N THR A 106 -18.10 66.20 4.33
CA THR A 106 -17.80 67.57 3.98
C THR A 106 -16.67 67.70 2.96
N ASN A 107 -15.90 66.65 2.71
CA ASN A 107 -14.69 66.61 1.89
C ASN A 107 -13.63 67.65 2.33
N THR A 108 -13.61 67.99 3.62
CA THR A 108 -12.64 68.89 4.24
C THR A 108 -11.67 68.15 5.15
N TYR A 109 -10.49 68.77 5.41
CA TYR A 109 -9.52 68.22 6.34
C TYR A 109 -9.95 68.47 7.79
N VAL A 110 -10.11 67.43 8.55
CA VAL A 110 -10.35 67.50 10.01
C VAL A 110 -9.21 66.81 10.75
N THR A 111 -8.84 67.35 11.93
CA THR A 111 -7.86 66.70 12.82
C THR A 111 -8.62 66.15 14.01
N THR A 112 -8.90 64.87 13.92
CA THR A 112 -9.73 64.19 14.93
C THR A 112 -9.43 62.71 14.98
N THR A 113 -9.96 62.00 15.97
CA THR A 113 -10.00 60.55 16.00
C THR A 113 -11.17 60.07 15.17
N SER A 114 -10.91 59.26 14.18
CA SER A 114 -11.97 58.58 13.42
C SER A 114 -11.97 57.06 13.69
N PHE A 115 -13.15 56.51 13.83
CA PHE A 115 -13.38 55.04 13.86
C PHE A 115 -14.05 54.65 12.55
N ASN A 116 -13.47 53.62 11.89
CA ASN A 116 -13.95 53.13 10.62
C ASN A 116 -14.18 51.62 10.72
N ASN A 117 -15.32 51.14 10.20
CA ASN A 117 -15.61 49.75 10.02
C ASN A 117 -16.06 49.53 8.58
N GLY A 118 -15.42 48.58 7.89
CA GLY A 118 -15.80 48.21 6.52
C GLY A 118 -16.23 46.76 6.47
N MET A 119 -17.23 46.46 5.63
CA MET A 119 -17.71 45.13 5.33
C MET A 119 -17.70 44.94 3.83
N SER A 120 -17.29 43.77 3.37
CA SER A 120 -17.38 43.42 1.96
C SER A 120 -17.68 41.94 1.74
N LEU A 121 -18.45 41.66 0.70
CA LEU A 121 -18.68 40.38 0.12
C LEU A 121 -18.15 40.40 -1.32
N SER A 122 -17.25 39.53 -1.66
CA SER A 122 -16.63 39.48 -3.00
C SER A 122 -16.77 38.07 -3.60
N THR A 123 -16.96 38.03 -4.89
CA THR A 123 -17.01 36.81 -5.69
C THR A 123 -16.22 36.99 -6.97
N GLY A 124 -15.67 35.90 -7.50
CA GLY A 124 -14.94 35.95 -8.76
C GLY A 124 -14.78 34.60 -9.40
N ILE A 125 -14.75 34.63 -10.72
CA ILE A 125 -14.49 33.43 -11.55
C ILE A 125 -13.57 33.80 -12.69
N THR A 126 -12.60 32.93 -12.97
CA THR A 126 -11.73 33.08 -14.14
C THR A 126 -12.41 32.47 -15.34
N LEU A 127 -12.71 33.29 -16.34
CA LEU A 127 -13.37 32.84 -17.59
C LEU A 127 -12.37 32.25 -18.57
N PHE A 128 -11.16 32.80 -18.59
CA PHE A 128 -10.07 32.30 -19.44
C PHE A 128 -8.70 32.58 -18.79
N ASP A 129 -7.86 31.54 -18.68
CA ASP A 129 -6.54 31.57 -18.04
C ASP A 129 -5.43 30.97 -18.93
N GLY A 130 -5.61 31.02 -20.25
CA GLY A 130 -4.68 30.38 -21.16
C GLY A 130 -4.72 28.85 -21.06
N PHE A 131 -5.91 28.27 -20.84
CA PHE A 131 -6.16 26.82 -20.71
C PHE A 131 -5.47 26.16 -19.50
N SER A 132 -4.97 26.93 -18.52
CA SER A 132 -4.33 26.38 -17.31
C SER A 132 -5.31 25.54 -16.51
N ALA A 133 -6.55 26.01 -16.33
CA ALA A 133 -7.60 25.29 -15.61
C ALA A 133 -7.89 23.90 -16.25
N VAL A 134 -8.02 23.86 -17.57
CA VAL A 134 -8.25 22.59 -18.31
C VAL A 134 -7.06 21.63 -18.16
N ASN A 135 -5.83 22.14 -18.23
CA ASN A 135 -4.66 21.29 -18.05
C ASN A 135 -4.54 20.80 -16.61
N ASN A 136 -4.81 21.66 -15.60
CA ASN A 136 -4.82 21.26 -14.19
C ASN A 136 -5.86 20.17 -13.92
N LEU A 137 -7.05 20.26 -14.55
CA LEU A 137 -8.06 19.22 -14.46
C LEU A 137 -7.58 17.88 -15.05
N ARG A 138 -6.84 17.93 -16.17
CA ARG A 138 -6.24 16.73 -16.78
C ARG A 138 -5.14 16.15 -15.89
N ILE A 139 -4.28 17.00 -15.34
CA ILE A 139 -3.23 16.58 -14.38
C ILE A 139 -3.88 15.90 -13.17
N ALA A 140 -4.87 16.53 -12.56
CA ALA A 140 -5.57 15.95 -11.41
C ALA A 140 -6.25 14.61 -11.75
N LYS A 141 -6.82 14.47 -12.97
CA LYS A 141 -7.34 13.17 -13.44
C LYS A 141 -6.23 12.11 -13.56
N THR A 142 -5.09 12.47 -14.13
CA THR A 142 -3.94 11.56 -14.26
C THR A 142 -3.38 11.20 -12.88
N SER A 143 -3.34 12.14 -11.91
CA SER A 143 -2.88 11.88 -10.56
C SER A 143 -3.74 10.83 -9.83
N VAL A 144 -5.07 10.82 -10.04
CA VAL A 144 -5.93 9.76 -9.50
C VAL A 144 -5.58 8.39 -10.10
N VAL A 145 -5.33 8.32 -11.41
CA VAL A 145 -4.92 7.06 -12.07
C VAL A 145 -3.57 6.59 -11.54
N MET A 146 -2.61 7.52 -11.35
CA MET A 146 -1.31 7.20 -10.75
C MET A 146 -1.45 6.73 -9.30
N GLY A 147 -2.37 7.31 -8.52
CA GLY A 147 -2.70 6.86 -7.18
C GLY A 147 -3.16 5.41 -7.16
N LEU A 148 -4.16 5.07 -7.99
CA LEU A 148 -4.65 3.69 -8.14
C LEU A 148 -3.53 2.71 -8.54
N SER A 149 -2.65 3.10 -9.48
CA SER A 149 -1.52 2.25 -9.86
C SER A 149 -0.47 2.11 -8.74
N ASN A 150 -0.32 3.11 -7.85
CA ASN A 150 0.54 2.98 -6.67
C ASN A 150 -0.08 2.06 -5.60
N GLU A 151 -1.41 2.09 -5.42
CA GLU A 151 -2.13 1.13 -4.56
C GLU A 151 -1.87 -0.29 -5.06
N GLU A 152 -2.15 -0.55 -6.33
CA GLU A 152 -1.95 -1.85 -6.98
C GLU A 152 -0.51 -2.35 -6.84
N GLN A 153 0.48 -1.47 -7.01
CA GLN A 153 1.89 -1.83 -6.82
C GLN A 153 2.20 -2.23 -5.37
N GLU A 154 1.60 -1.59 -4.38
CA GLU A 154 1.81 -1.92 -2.97
C GLU A 154 1.06 -3.20 -2.58
N GLU A 155 -0.14 -3.42 -3.12
CA GLU A 155 -0.88 -4.67 -2.97
C GLU A 155 -0.07 -5.87 -3.51
N ASP A 156 0.49 -5.76 -4.71
CA ASP A 156 1.33 -6.80 -5.30
C ASP A 156 2.59 -7.07 -4.46
N LYS A 157 3.20 -6.03 -3.91
CA LYS A 157 4.39 -6.16 -3.03
C LYS A 157 4.05 -6.88 -1.73
N VAL A 158 2.91 -6.57 -1.11
CA VAL A 158 2.42 -7.24 0.11
C VAL A 158 2.11 -8.70 -0.19
N CYS A 159 1.43 -9.00 -1.29
CA CYS A 159 1.14 -10.38 -1.71
C CYS A 159 2.41 -11.20 -1.93
N LEU A 160 3.42 -10.62 -2.59
CA LEU A 160 4.70 -11.30 -2.81
C LEU A 160 5.43 -11.57 -1.48
N ALA A 161 5.50 -10.57 -0.59
CA ALA A 161 6.14 -10.73 0.71
C ALA A 161 5.44 -11.78 1.57
N THR A 162 4.09 -11.81 1.56
CA THR A 162 3.29 -12.83 2.24
C THR A 162 3.57 -14.22 1.65
N THR A 163 3.67 -14.34 0.31
CA THR A 163 4.01 -15.59 -0.36
C THR A 163 5.39 -16.10 0.05
N GLU A 164 6.39 -15.23 0.09
CA GLU A 164 7.75 -15.59 0.52
C GLU A 164 7.79 -16.05 1.98
N ALA A 165 7.11 -15.33 2.87
CA ALA A 165 7.02 -15.69 4.29
C ALA A 165 6.26 -17.01 4.49
N PHE A 166 5.15 -17.23 3.80
CA PHE A 166 4.37 -18.45 3.83
C PHE A 166 5.19 -19.67 3.34
N PHE A 167 5.93 -19.53 2.25
CA PHE A 167 6.81 -20.58 1.75
C PHE A 167 7.95 -20.90 2.72
N ASN A 168 8.47 -19.93 3.45
CA ASN A 168 9.43 -20.18 4.51
C ASN A 168 8.83 -21.02 5.65
N VAL A 169 7.58 -20.76 6.04
CA VAL A 169 6.89 -21.61 7.04
C VAL A 169 6.73 -23.05 6.55
N ILE A 170 6.29 -23.23 5.29
CA ILE A 170 6.20 -24.56 4.67
C ILE A 170 7.56 -25.28 4.70
N TYR A 171 8.62 -24.56 4.33
CA TYR A 171 9.99 -25.10 4.33
C TYR A 171 10.39 -25.61 5.71
N TYR A 172 10.28 -24.76 6.74
CA TYR A 172 10.70 -25.15 8.10
C TYR A 172 9.78 -26.19 8.72
N THR A 173 8.47 -26.17 8.45
CA THR A 173 7.54 -27.23 8.87
C THR A 173 7.97 -28.59 8.31
N SER A 174 8.27 -28.64 7.02
CA SER A 174 8.71 -29.87 6.37
C SER A 174 10.11 -30.28 6.82
N LEU A 175 11.02 -29.32 7.06
CA LEU A 175 12.36 -29.57 7.58
C LEU A 175 12.32 -30.19 8.99
N VAL A 176 11.47 -29.66 9.88
CA VAL A 176 11.24 -30.23 11.22
C VAL A 176 10.79 -31.68 11.11
N ASN A 177 9.86 -31.99 10.21
CA ASN A 177 9.38 -33.36 9.98
C ASN A 177 10.50 -34.29 9.46
N ILE A 178 11.33 -33.82 8.52
CA ILE A 178 12.48 -34.56 7.99
C ILE A 178 13.49 -34.87 9.11
N ILE A 179 13.82 -33.88 9.95
CA ILE A 179 14.80 -34.07 11.04
C ILE A 179 14.20 -34.95 12.14
N ALA A 180 12.92 -34.80 12.48
CA ALA A 180 12.24 -35.66 13.46
C ALA A 180 12.27 -37.15 13.03
N GLU A 181 12.03 -37.41 11.74
CA GLU A 181 12.18 -38.78 11.16
C GLU A 181 13.64 -39.26 11.33
N GLN A 182 14.65 -38.41 11.13
CA GLN A 182 16.06 -38.78 11.30
C GLN A 182 16.42 -39.03 12.76
N VAL A 183 15.86 -38.30 13.71
CA VAL A 183 16.01 -38.59 15.15
C VAL A 183 15.49 -39.99 15.49
N GLU A 184 14.33 -40.39 15.00
CA GLU A 184 13.79 -41.75 15.23
C GLU A 184 14.65 -42.83 14.54
N ASN A 185 15.18 -42.52 13.37
CA ASN A 185 16.12 -43.43 12.69
C ASN A 185 17.44 -43.56 13.46
N ALA A 186 17.98 -42.48 14.01
CA ALA A 186 19.18 -42.49 14.87
C ALA A 186 18.95 -43.24 16.17
N LYS A 187 17.79 -43.09 16.82
CA LYS A 187 17.42 -43.88 18.01
C LYS A 187 17.40 -45.37 17.68
N THR A 188 16.89 -45.76 16.51
CA THR A 188 16.87 -47.13 16.03
C THR A 188 18.29 -47.65 15.79
N ALA A 189 19.16 -46.81 15.18
CA ALA A 189 20.56 -47.16 14.93
C ALA A 189 21.37 -47.35 16.22
N VAL A 190 21.14 -46.50 17.26
CA VAL A 190 21.75 -46.69 18.59
C VAL A 190 21.35 -48.04 19.18
N LYS A 191 20.04 -48.37 19.17
CA LYS A 191 19.54 -49.69 19.67
C LYS A 191 20.19 -50.86 18.94
N LEU A 192 20.34 -50.77 17.63
CA LEU A 192 20.97 -51.78 16.80
C LEU A 192 22.47 -51.90 17.10
N ALA A 193 23.22 -50.78 17.21
CA ALA A 193 24.63 -50.80 17.55
C ALA A 193 24.89 -51.39 18.94
N THR A 194 24.06 -51.07 19.93
CA THR A 194 24.12 -51.66 21.29
C THR A 194 23.89 -53.18 21.22
N ARG A 195 22.93 -53.61 20.45
CA ARG A 195 22.69 -55.05 20.26
C ARG A 195 23.86 -55.78 19.58
N GLN A 196 24.51 -55.13 18.62
CA GLN A 196 25.68 -55.67 17.92
C GLN A 196 26.92 -55.69 18.84
N GLU A 197 27.06 -54.72 19.77
CA GLU A 197 28.08 -54.76 20.85
C GLU A 197 27.87 -55.94 21.81
N GLU A 198 26.62 -56.14 22.31
CA GLU A 198 26.28 -57.29 23.17
C GLU A 198 26.60 -58.64 22.53
N LEU A 199 26.47 -58.72 21.20
CA LEU A 199 26.79 -59.91 20.42
C LEU A 199 28.27 -59.99 20.04
N GLY A 200 29.10 -58.99 20.41
CA GLY A 200 30.53 -58.95 20.13
C GLY A 200 30.88 -58.67 18.68
N SER A 201 29.93 -58.23 17.85
CA SER A 201 30.16 -57.93 16.45
C SER A 201 30.62 -56.50 16.17
N LYS A 202 30.44 -55.57 17.14
CA LYS A 202 30.92 -54.18 17.11
C LYS A 202 31.57 -53.78 18.43
N GLY A 203 32.41 -52.73 18.39
CA GLY A 203 33.07 -52.23 19.55
C GLY A 203 32.25 -51.13 20.25
N HIS A 204 32.54 -50.88 21.55
CA HIS A 204 31.92 -49.83 22.35
C HIS A 204 32.06 -48.41 21.67
N ALA A 205 33.15 -48.18 20.93
CA ALA A 205 33.34 -46.95 20.18
C ALA A 205 32.26 -46.69 19.13
N ASP A 206 31.76 -47.72 18.49
CA ASP A 206 30.63 -47.61 17.50
C ASP A 206 29.35 -47.16 18.20
N VAL A 207 29.05 -47.71 19.40
CA VAL A 207 27.86 -47.31 20.17
C VAL A 207 27.95 -45.84 20.57
N VAL A 208 29.12 -45.41 21.12
CA VAL A 208 29.33 -44.00 21.50
C VAL A 208 29.22 -43.07 20.29
N GLN A 209 29.72 -43.49 19.13
CA GLN A 209 29.59 -42.75 17.88
C GLN A 209 28.10 -42.58 17.48
N MET A 210 27.30 -43.63 17.60
CA MET A 210 25.83 -43.55 17.31
C MET A 210 25.08 -42.70 18.31
N GLN A 211 25.48 -42.69 19.59
CA GLN A 211 24.93 -41.79 20.62
C GLN A 211 25.26 -40.34 20.35
N ALA A 212 26.46 -40.06 19.86
CA ALA A 212 26.88 -38.71 19.48
C ALA A 212 26.04 -38.21 18.28
N ASP A 213 25.84 -39.06 17.23
CA ASP A 213 24.97 -38.71 16.12
C ASP A 213 23.51 -38.42 16.53
N LEU A 214 22.96 -39.24 17.44
CA LEU A 214 21.64 -38.98 18.00
C LEU A 214 21.56 -37.63 18.68
N ALA A 215 22.53 -37.28 19.51
CA ALA A 215 22.60 -35.99 20.20
C ALA A 215 22.68 -34.81 19.20
N ASP A 216 23.47 -34.98 18.13
CA ASP A 216 23.56 -34.00 17.03
C ASP A 216 22.23 -33.82 16.33
N ARG A 217 21.50 -34.90 16.03
CA ARG A 217 20.17 -34.84 15.40
C ARG A 217 19.11 -34.21 16.32
N GLU A 218 19.14 -34.52 17.60
CA GLU A 218 18.26 -33.88 18.60
C GLU A 218 18.52 -32.37 18.68
N TYR A 219 19.79 -31.95 18.66
CA TYR A 219 20.16 -30.54 18.58
C TYR A 219 19.69 -29.86 17.29
N GLU A 220 19.88 -30.52 16.13
CA GLU A 220 19.37 -30.02 14.83
C GLU A 220 17.83 -29.87 14.87
N LEU A 221 17.11 -30.79 15.53
CA LEU A 221 15.65 -30.74 15.65
C LEU A 221 15.21 -29.49 16.43
N VAL A 222 15.82 -29.22 17.58
CA VAL A 222 15.53 -28.02 18.38
C VAL A 222 15.83 -26.75 17.58
N THR A 223 16.94 -26.73 16.85
CA THR A 223 17.31 -25.58 15.99
C THR A 223 16.28 -25.35 14.86
N ALA A 224 15.84 -26.43 14.22
CA ALA A 224 14.81 -26.33 13.17
C ALA A 224 13.43 -25.88 13.73
N GLN A 225 13.06 -26.34 14.93
CA GLN A 225 11.85 -25.92 15.61
C GLN A 225 11.88 -24.43 15.95
N ASN A 226 13.03 -23.91 16.43
CA ASN A 226 13.20 -22.48 16.65
C ASN A 226 13.09 -21.68 15.34
N SER A 227 13.70 -22.19 14.26
CA SER A 227 13.60 -21.53 12.94
C SER A 227 12.17 -21.55 12.39
N LEU A 228 11.39 -22.60 12.65
CA LEU A 228 9.96 -22.63 12.33
C LEU A 228 9.20 -21.55 13.09
N GLN A 229 9.49 -21.38 14.37
CA GLN A 229 8.83 -20.36 15.18
C GLN A 229 9.17 -18.95 14.69
N ASP A 230 10.44 -18.69 14.36
CA ASP A 230 10.87 -17.42 13.76
C ASP A 230 10.17 -17.15 12.39
N ALA A 231 10.02 -18.19 11.56
CA ALA A 231 9.31 -18.07 10.30
C ALA A 231 7.81 -17.78 10.49
N MET A 232 7.18 -18.37 11.51
CA MET A 232 5.78 -18.08 11.88
C MET A 232 5.62 -16.64 12.35
N ILE A 233 6.50 -16.15 13.22
CA ILE A 233 6.50 -14.74 13.67
C ILE A 233 6.70 -13.81 12.47
N THR A 234 7.61 -14.13 11.56
CA THR A 234 7.84 -13.34 10.35
C THR A 234 6.60 -13.26 9.47
N LEU A 235 5.88 -14.35 9.29
CA LEU A 235 4.62 -14.38 8.54
C LEU A 235 3.54 -13.54 9.24
N GLN A 236 3.38 -13.69 10.56
CA GLN A 236 2.46 -12.89 11.35
C GLN A 236 2.77 -11.39 11.25
N ASP A 237 4.06 -11.01 11.28
CA ASP A 237 4.49 -9.62 11.13
C ASP A 237 4.18 -9.05 9.75
N VAL A 238 4.47 -9.80 8.68
CA VAL A 238 4.15 -9.40 7.30
C VAL A 238 2.64 -9.24 7.08
N MET A 239 1.83 -10.10 7.69
CA MET A 239 0.37 -10.05 7.62
C MET A 239 -0.25 -9.04 8.59
N LEU A 240 0.52 -8.54 9.57
CA LEU A 240 0.01 -7.79 10.73
C LEU A 240 -1.02 -8.62 11.54
N TRP A 241 -0.81 -9.94 11.61
CA TRP A 241 -1.60 -10.83 12.45
C TRP A 241 -1.27 -10.60 13.93
N PRO A 242 -2.29 -10.61 14.84
CA PRO A 242 -2.03 -10.49 16.27
C PRO A 242 -1.05 -11.57 16.77
N LEU A 243 0.04 -11.16 17.43
CA LEU A 243 1.10 -12.08 17.87
C LEU A 243 0.68 -13.00 19.03
N ASP A 244 -0.42 -12.70 19.69
CA ASP A 244 -1.02 -13.48 20.78
C ASP A 244 -2.06 -14.50 20.28
N GLU A 245 -2.40 -14.48 19.00
CA GLU A 245 -3.33 -15.44 18.39
C GLU A 245 -2.58 -16.54 17.65
N GLU A 246 -3.05 -17.78 17.83
CA GLU A 246 -2.48 -18.93 17.12
C GLU A 246 -2.88 -18.91 15.63
N LEU A 247 -1.87 -18.97 14.75
CA LEU A 247 -2.05 -19.05 13.31
C LEU A 247 -1.86 -20.50 12.85
N VAL A 248 -2.90 -21.13 12.31
CA VAL A 248 -2.85 -22.48 11.76
C VAL A 248 -2.91 -22.42 10.23
N LEU A 249 -1.86 -22.94 9.58
CA LEU A 249 -1.70 -22.87 8.13
C LEU A 249 -2.02 -24.22 7.45
N ASP A 250 -2.54 -24.15 6.22
CA ASP A 250 -2.53 -25.28 5.31
C ASP A 250 -1.15 -25.33 4.61
N THR A 251 -0.33 -26.30 5.00
CA THR A 251 1.04 -26.45 4.50
C THR A 251 1.14 -27.50 3.37
N ASP A 252 0.02 -27.88 2.74
CA ASP A 252 0.03 -28.83 1.64
C ASP A 252 0.58 -28.21 0.35
N ILE A 253 1.80 -28.64 -0.01
CA ILE A 253 2.52 -28.15 -1.21
C ILE A 253 1.87 -28.64 -2.51
N ASP A 254 1.17 -29.76 -2.48
CA ASP A 254 0.61 -30.36 -3.70
C ASP A 254 -0.56 -29.55 -4.26
N ASN A 255 -1.19 -28.73 -3.41
CA ASN A 255 -2.21 -27.74 -3.81
C ASN A 255 -1.62 -26.52 -4.54
N LEU A 256 -0.30 -26.34 -4.53
CA LEU A 256 0.43 -25.22 -5.12
C LEU A 256 1.07 -25.58 -6.48
N ALA A 257 0.59 -26.64 -7.14
CA ALA A 257 1.19 -27.14 -8.38
C ALA A 257 1.16 -26.09 -9.51
N PRO A 258 2.25 -25.90 -10.25
CA PRO A 258 2.34 -24.92 -11.31
C PRO A 258 1.44 -25.27 -12.51
N GLN A 259 0.71 -24.28 -13.03
CA GLN A 259 0.03 -24.39 -14.32
C GLN A 259 1.00 -23.95 -15.43
N THR A 260 1.77 -24.87 -15.96
CA THR A 260 2.83 -24.58 -16.92
C THR A 260 2.27 -24.24 -18.29
N LYS A 261 2.22 -22.97 -18.65
CA LYS A 261 2.13 -22.52 -20.05
C LYS A 261 3.46 -21.89 -20.42
N LEU A 262 4.20 -22.49 -21.36
CA LEU A 262 5.40 -21.90 -21.94
C LEU A 262 4.99 -20.63 -22.71
N LEU A 263 5.38 -19.46 -22.20
CA LEU A 263 5.16 -18.17 -22.84
C LEU A 263 6.47 -17.66 -23.41
N ASP A 264 6.38 -17.05 -24.60
CA ASP A 264 7.55 -16.43 -25.23
C ASP A 264 7.91 -15.11 -24.53
N PHE A 265 9.21 -14.78 -24.47
CA PHE A 265 9.70 -13.54 -23.87
C PHE A 265 9.01 -12.30 -24.45
N GLY A 266 8.78 -12.28 -25.77
CA GLY A 266 8.15 -11.15 -26.45
C GLY A 266 6.70 -10.92 -26.00
N GLU A 267 5.94 -11.99 -25.73
CA GLU A 267 4.58 -11.92 -25.23
C GLU A 267 4.56 -11.40 -23.79
N ILE A 268 5.41 -11.95 -22.90
CA ILE A 268 5.50 -11.51 -21.50
C ILE A 268 5.94 -10.03 -21.43
N ALA A 269 6.93 -9.62 -22.21
CA ALA A 269 7.41 -8.24 -22.22
C ALA A 269 6.33 -7.25 -22.67
N ALA A 270 5.53 -7.62 -23.68
CA ALA A 270 4.42 -6.81 -24.16
C ALA A 270 3.29 -6.72 -23.11
N ASN A 271 2.97 -7.83 -22.46
CA ASN A 271 1.98 -7.87 -21.38
C ASN A 271 2.45 -7.03 -20.17
N ALA A 272 3.72 -7.16 -19.78
CA ALA A 272 4.31 -6.36 -18.70
C ALA A 272 4.26 -4.85 -18.99
N GLU A 273 4.51 -4.41 -20.24
CA GLU A 273 4.39 -2.99 -20.61
C GLU A 273 2.96 -2.45 -20.41
N ALA A 274 1.97 -3.27 -20.66
CA ALA A 274 0.56 -2.89 -20.52
C ALA A 274 0.06 -2.94 -19.07
N PHE A 275 0.53 -3.91 -18.29
CA PHE A 275 -0.01 -4.29 -17.00
C PHE A 275 0.75 -3.69 -15.80
N ILE A 276 2.08 -3.58 -15.85
CA ILE A 276 2.88 -3.22 -14.68
C ILE A 276 2.57 -1.78 -14.19
N PRO A 277 2.12 -1.59 -12.92
CA PRO A 277 1.72 -0.30 -12.37
C PRO A 277 2.83 0.76 -12.41
N LYS A 278 4.08 0.38 -12.18
CA LYS A 278 5.28 1.23 -12.26
C LYS A 278 5.39 1.95 -13.61
N ILE A 279 5.02 1.30 -14.72
CA ILE A 279 5.02 1.90 -16.07
C ILE A 279 3.88 2.91 -16.18
N ALA A 280 2.68 2.59 -15.67
CA ALA A 280 1.54 3.51 -15.68
C ALA A 280 1.84 4.79 -14.89
N VAL A 281 2.46 4.70 -13.71
CA VAL A 281 2.91 5.83 -12.89
C VAL A 281 3.95 6.68 -13.62
N SER A 282 4.96 6.05 -14.23
CA SER A 282 6.02 6.76 -14.96
C SER A 282 5.46 7.46 -16.22
N ARG A 283 4.51 6.82 -16.93
CA ARG A 283 3.78 7.40 -18.05
C ARG A 283 2.95 8.61 -17.60
N GLY A 284 2.22 8.49 -16.48
CA GLY A 284 1.44 9.57 -15.89
C GLY A 284 2.32 10.77 -15.51
N THR A 285 3.47 10.53 -14.91
CA THR A 285 4.46 11.56 -14.55
C THR A 285 4.96 12.32 -15.78
N ARG A 286 5.29 11.62 -16.86
CA ARG A 286 5.69 12.23 -18.14
C ARG A 286 4.57 13.06 -18.75
N ASP A 287 3.34 12.56 -18.74
CA ASP A 287 2.19 13.24 -19.33
C ASP A 287 1.79 14.48 -18.52
N ASN A 288 1.88 14.42 -17.20
CA ASN A 288 1.70 15.58 -16.32
C ASN A 288 2.77 16.66 -16.60
N ALA A 289 4.04 16.28 -16.68
CA ALA A 289 5.11 17.22 -17.02
C ALA A 289 4.93 17.86 -18.41
N ARG A 290 4.36 17.12 -19.38
CA ARG A 290 3.99 17.63 -20.71
C ARG A 290 2.85 18.67 -20.62
N LEU A 291 1.83 18.41 -19.81
CA LEU A 291 0.71 19.34 -19.59
C LEU A 291 1.20 20.59 -18.86
N GLU A 292 2.06 20.48 -17.85
CA GLU A 292 2.68 21.62 -17.16
C GLU A 292 3.51 22.49 -18.12
N MET A 293 4.29 21.86 -19.01
CA MET A 293 5.04 22.59 -20.04
C MET A 293 4.10 23.34 -20.98
N ARG A 294 2.98 22.72 -21.39
CA ARG A 294 1.95 23.39 -22.22
C ARG A 294 1.31 24.56 -21.49
N THR A 295 0.98 24.37 -20.21
CA THR A 295 0.45 25.46 -19.36
C THR A 295 1.44 26.61 -19.28
N ALA A 296 2.72 26.35 -19.04
CA ALA A 296 3.76 27.38 -19.02
C ALA A 296 3.89 28.11 -20.37
N LYS A 297 3.72 27.40 -21.49
CA LYS A 297 3.70 28.01 -22.83
C LYS A 297 2.50 28.93 -23.01
N TRP A 298 1.34 28.59 -22.51
CA TRP A 298 0.11 29.37 -22.70
C TRP A 298 -0.08 30.48 -21.67
N ARG A 299 0.74 30.56 -20.62
CA ARG A 299 0.79 31.71 -19.68
C ARG A 299 1.19 33.04 -20.32
N PHE A 300 1.57 33.05 -21.60
CA PHE A 300 1.77 34.26 -22.40
C PHE A 300 0.46 34.83 -22.95
N LEU A 301 -0.62 34.07 -22.93
CA LEU A 301 -1.95 34.53 -23.36
C LEU A 301 -2.56 35.45 -22.30
N PRO A 302 -3.48 36.36 -22.69
CA PRO A 302 -4.25 37.16 -21.75
C PRO A 302 -5.09 36.28 -20.82
N THR A 303 -5.39 36.80 -19.63
CA THR A 303 -6.36 36.19 -18.69
C THR A 303 -7.61 37.06 -18.60
N LEU A 304 -8.79 36.47 -18.58
CA LEU A 304 -10.09 37.12 -18.47
C LEU A 304 -10.78 36.60 -17.20
N ALA A 305 -11.18 37.51 -16.32
CA ALA A 305 -11.87 37.18 -15.09
C ALA A 305 -13.08 38.10 -14.87
N LEU A 306 -14.12 37.54 -14.28
CA LEU A 306 -15.32 38.27 -13.87
C LEU A 306 -15.34 38.32 -12.33
N TYR A 307 -15.52 39.50 -11.80
CA TYR A 307 -15.65 39.78 -10.39
C TYR A 307 -16.98 40.44 -10.10
N GLY A 308 -17.52 40.22 -8.91
CA GLY A 308 -18.65 40.92 -8.39
C GLY A 308 -18.49 41.14 -6.88
N GLY A 309 -19.09 42.13 -6.36
CA GLY A 309 -19.02 42.36 -4.93
C GLY A 309 -20.06 43.35 -4.42
N TRP A 310 -20.26 43.30 -3.13
CA TRP A 310 -21.00 44.24 -2.33
C TRP A 310 -20.07 44.74 -1.22
N SER A 311 -20.10 46.05 -0.92
CA SER A 311 -19.36 46.62 0.18
C SER A 311 -20.14 47.71 0.87
N SER A 312 -19.90 47.88 2.13
CA SER A 312 -20.45 49.01 2.92
C SER A 312 -19.47 49.40 4.02
N SER A 313 -19.63 50.62 4.51
CA SER A 313 -18.78 51.14 5.56
C SER A 313 -19.55 51.99 6.56
N TYR A 314 -19.07 51.95 7.79
CA TYR A 314 -19.47 52.85 8.86
C TYR A 314 -18.26 53.63 9.32
N TYR A 315 -18.46 54.92 9.61
CA TYR A 315 -17.45 55.76 10.23
C TYR A 315 -18.10 56.68 11.29
N THR A 316 -17.30 57.06 12.28
CA THR A 316 -17.68 58.02 13.31
C THR A 316 -16.43 58.69 13.87
N TYR A 317 -16.63 59.83 14.53
CA TYR A 317 -15.56 60.61 15.21
C TYR A 317 -15.74 60.54 16.73
N PRO A 318 -15.19 59.55 17.42
CA PRO A 318 -15.31 59.41 18.88
C PRO A 318 -14.66 60.60 19.59
N GLY A 319 -15.45 61.28 20.47
CA GLY A 319 -14.98 62.43 21.23
C GLY A 319 -15.18 63.79 20.56
N ASP A 320 -15.78 63.85 19.38
CA ASP A 320 -16.21 65.12 18.74
C ASP A 320 -17.71 65.35 19.01
N GLU A 321 -18.01 66.22 19.97
CA GLU A 321 -19.39 66.54 20.36
C GLU A 321 -20.16 67.33 19.28
N SER A 322 -19.45 67.90 18.32
CA SER A 322 -20.04 68.62 17.19
C SER A 322 -20.53 67.69 16.07
N TYR A 323 -20.04 66.43 16.04
CA TYR A 323 -20.39 65.46 15.02
C TYR A 323 -21.52 64.55 15.49
N VAL A 324 -22.69 64.67 14.84
CA VAL A 324 -23.82 63.76 15.08
C VAL A 324 -23.73 62.55 14.15
N SER A 325 -23.22 61.45 14.69
CA SER A 325 -23.06 60.21 13.91
C SER A 325 -24.40 59.63 13.49
N THR A 326 -24.58 59.36 12.21
CA THR A 326 -25.72 58.53 11.75
C THR A 326 -25.62 57.14 12.38
N PRO A 327 -26.75 56.53 12.84
CA PRO A 327 -26.76 55.20 13.44
C PRO A 327 -26.07 54.15 12.57
N TYR A 328 -25.36 53.20 13.20
CA TYR A 328 -24.53 52.19 12.54
C TYR A 328 -25.24 51.50 11.37
N PHE A 329 -26.41 50.91 11.61
CA PHE A 329 -27.15 50.17 10.59
C PHE A 329 -27.70 51.07 9.48
N GLU A 330 -27.96 52.34 9.76
CA GLU A 330 -28.41 53.28 8.76
C GLU A 330 -27.25 53.69 7.84
N GLN A 331 -26.04 53.88 8.37
CA GLN A 331 -24.85 54.13 7.57
C GLN A 331 -24.51 52.89 6.70
N ILE A 332 -24.54 51.70 7.28
CA ILE A 332 -24.31 50.44 6.52
C ILE A 332 -25.28 50.31 5.35
N LYS A 333 -26.56 50.61 5.55
CA LYS A 333 -27.57 50.58 4.49
C LYS A 333 -27.36 51.67 3.44
N ARG A 334 -26.98 52.85 3.88
CA ARG A 334 -26.85 54.04 3.03
C ARG A 334 -25.55 54.01 2.19
N ASN A 335 -24.48 53.46 2.76
CA ASN A 335 -23.14 53.37 2.14
C ASN A 335 -22.99 52.06 1.35
N ALA A 336 -24.02 51.22 1.26
CA ALA A 336 -23.97 49.97 0.49
C ALA A 336 -23.78 50.23 -1.00
N GLY A 337 -22.81 49.59 -1.59
CA GLY A 337 -22.54 49.64 -3.01
C GLY A 337 -22.27 48.24 -3.59
N GLU A 338 -22.70 48.06 -4.81
CA GLU A 338 -22.50 46.83 -5.57
C GLU A 338 -21.72 47.11 -6.84
N TYR A 339 -20.89 46.12 -7.26
CA TYR A 339 -20.18 46.25 -8.51
C TYR A 339 -20.08 44.91 -9.25
N ILE A 340 -20.01 44.98 -10.58
CA ILE A 340 -19.63 43.90 -11.47
C ILE A 340 -18.46 44.42 -12.31
N GLN A 341 -17.39 43.64 -12.40
CA GLN A 341 -16.17 44.03 -13.09
C GLN A 341 -15.69 42.86 -14.00
N LEU A 342 -15.48 43.19 -15.26
CA LEU A 342 -14.77 42.29 -16.18
C LEU A 342 -13.32 42.79 -16.28
N SER A 343 -12.36 41.90 -15.96
CA SER A 343 -10.93 42.22 -15.95
C SER A 343 -10.20 41.41 -17.03
N LEU A 344 -9.54 42.12 -17.96
CA LEU A 344 -8.64 41.52 -18.95
C LEU A 344 -7.20 41.92 -18.58
N SER A 345 -6.37 40.93 -18.23
CA SER A 345 -4.95 41.11 -17.91
C SER A 345 -4.08 40.57 -19.05
N ILE A 346 -3.27 41.45 -19.65
CA ILE A 346 -2.36 41.09 -20.75
C ILE A 346 -0.92 41.21 -20.20
N PRO A 347 -0.19 40.07 -20.08
CA PRO A 347 1.17 40.08 -19.56
C PRO A 347 2.14 40.58 -20.64
N ILE A 348 2.68 41.80 -20.49
CA ILE A 348 3.60 42.43 -21.48
C ILE A 348 5.06 42.05 -21.14
N TYR A 349 5.49 42.27 -19.92
CA TYR A 349 6.84 42.00 -19.47
C TYR A 349 6.87 41.60 -17.99
N SER A 350 7.60 40.54 -17.67
CA SER A 350 7.70 39.94 -16.32
C SER A 350 9.14 39.54 -15.98
N HIS A 351 10.13 40.37 -16.28
CA HIS A 351 11.55 40.11 -16.00
C HIS A 351 12.02 38.73 -16.51
N LEU A 352 11.53 38.25 -17.66
CA LEU A 352 11.78 36.96 -18.28
C LEU A 352 11.27 35.76 -17.45
N ASP A 353 10.53 35.96 -16.37
CA ASP A 353 10.06 34.87 -15.49
C ASP A 353 9.28 33.80 -16.27
N LYS A 354 8.38 34.20 -17.19
CA LYS A 354 7.61 33.27 -18.01
C LYS A 354 8.50 32.44 -18.95
N LEU A 355 9.54 33.04 -19.55
CA LEU A 355 10.49 32.34 -20.41
C LEU A 355 11.34 31.35 -19.59
N ASN A 356 11.81 31.78 -18.43
CA ASN A 356 12.58 30.95 -17.53
C ASN A 356 11.73 29.79 -16.98
N THR A 357 10.47 30.06 -16.65
CA THR A 357 9.52 29.02 -16.22
C THR A 357 9.24 28.03 -17.35
N LEU A 358 9.01 28.48 -18.58
CA LEU A 358 8.84 27.59 -19.74
C LEU A 358 10.08 26.73 -19.97
N SER A 359 11.29 27.30 -19.86
CA SER A 359 12.54 26.55 -20.00
C SER A 359 12.70 25.48 -18.90
N ARG A 360 12.39 25.82 -17.64
CA ARG A 360 12.38 24.87 -16.53
C ARG A 360 11.38 23.74 -16.75
N LYS A 361 10.14 24.03 -17.19
CA LYS A 361 9.11 23.02 -17.46
C LYS A 361 9.44 22.16 -18.69
N ARG A 362 10.11 22.72 -19.72
CA ARG A 362 10.65 21.93 -20.83
C ARG A 362 11.72 20.93 -20.37
N ASN A 363 12.62 21.36 -19.49
CA ASN A 363 13.65 20.48 -18.93
C ASN A 363 13.01 19.40 -18.01
N ALA A 364 11.97 19.74 -17.25
CA ALA A 364 11.21 18.78 -16.43
C ALA A 364 10.55 17.71 -17.30
N TYR A 365 9.88 18.11 -18.40
CA TYR A 365 9.30 17.15 -19.36
C TYR A 365 10.37 16.26 -19.99
N ARG A 366 11.53 16.82 -20.37
CA ARG A 366 12.63 16.01 -20.92
C ARG A 366 13.14 14.99 -19.90
N ARG A 367 13.32 15.38 -18.62
CA ARG A 367 13.72 14.44 -17.57
C ARG A 367 12.67 13.34 -17.37
N ALA A 368 11.39 13.69 -17.29
CA ALA A 368 10.31 12.72 -17.14
C ALA A 368 10.22 11.76 -18.33
N SER A 369 10.50 12.24 -19.57
CA SER A 369 10.56 11.36 -20.75
C SER A 369 11.73 10.37 -20.66
N LEU A 370 12.91 10.84 -20.27
CA LEU A 370 14.08 9.96 -20.11
C LEU A 370 13.87 8.94 -18.97
N GLN A 371 13.21 9.35 -17.89
CA GLN A 371 12.84 8.44 -16.78
C GLN A 371 11.83 7.38 -17.23
N TYR A 372 10.84 7.76 -18.04
CA TYR A 372 9.89 6.80 -18.63
C TYR A 372 10.59 5.78 -19.52
N ASP A 373 11.47 6.24 -20.43
CA ASP A 373 12.26 5.35 -21.29
C ASP A 373 13.15 4.42 -20.46
N GLN A 374 13.71 4.91 -19.34
CA GLN A 374 14.49 4.09 -18.41
C GLN A 374 13.62 3.06 -17.70
N THR A 375 12.43 3.46 -17.22
CA THR A 375 11.49 2.54 -16.58
C THR A 375 11.09 1.37 -17.50
N LEU A 376 10.87 1.64 -18.79
CA LEU A 376 10.58 0.57 -19.76
C LEU A 376 11.74 -0.43 -19.87
N ARG A 377 12.97 0.06 -19.96
CA ARG A 377 14.16 -0.81 -20.02
C ARG A 377 14.37 -1.60 -18.74
N ASP A 378 14.10 -0.97 -17.59
CA ASP A 378 14.24 -1.63 -16.29
C ASP A 378 13.24 -2.79 -16.19
N VAL A 379 11.97 -2.57 -16.56
CA VAL A 379 10.94 -3.63 -16.56
C VAL A 379 11.28 -4.72 -17.57
N GLU A 380 11.73 -4.39 -18.79
CA GLU A 380 12.20 -5.40 -19.76
C GLU A 380 13.34 -6.26 -19.18
N SER A 381 14.27 -5.63 -18.47
CA SER A 381 15.39 -6.32 -17.81
C SER A 381 14.93 -7.17 -16.62
N GLU A 382 13.94 -6.69 -15.85
CA GLU A 382 13.31 -7.42 -14.75
C GLU A 382 12.60 -8.68 -15.28
N VAL A 383 11.79 -8.57 -16.35
CA VAL A 383 11.15 -9.70 -17.04
C VAL A 383 12.18 -10.75 -17.49
N ARG A 384 13.26 -10.29 -18.15
CA ARG A 384 14.32 -11.19 -18.63
C ARG A 384 15.00 -11.94 -17.49
N ARG A 385 15.27 -11.27 -16.38
CA ARG A 385 15.83 -11.89 -15.17
C ARG A 385 14.83 -12.87 -14.55
N ALA A 386 13.57 -12.49 -14.41
CA ALA A 386 12.54 -13.36 -13.84
C ALA A 386 12.42 -14.68 -14.63
N MET A 387 12.40 -14.61 -15.96
CA MET A 387 12.39 -15.81 -16.81
C MET A 387 13.64 -16.66 -16.62
N GLN A 388 14.83 -16.03 -16.63
CA GLN A 388 16.09 -16.75 -16.42
C GLN A 388 16.15 -17.41 -15.03
N GLU A 389 15.66 -16.72 -13.99
CA GLU A 389 15.60 -17.25 -12.63
C GLU A 389 14.62 -18.42 -12.51
N ARG A 390 13.46 -18.35 -13.18
CA ARG A 390 12.51 -19.45 -13.25
C ARG A 390 13.11 -20.66 -13.95
N ASP A 391 13.71 -20.50 -15.15
CA ASP A 391 14.30 -21.57 -15.91
C ASP A 391 15.47 -22.23 -15.13
N GLY A 392 16.28 -21.38 -14.46
CA GLY A 392 17.34 -21.87 -13.57
C GLY A 392 16.81 -22.62 -12.35
N ALA A 393 15.69 -22.17 -11.76
CA ALA A 393 15.04 -22.83 -10.64
C ALA A 393 14.40 -24.17 -11.07
N GLU A 394 13.79 -24.26 -12.27
CA GLU A 394 13.26 -25.50 -12.84
C GLU A 394 14.35 -26.53 -13.06
N ALA A 395 15.47 -26.14 -13.69
CA ALA A 395 16.61 -27.00 -13.90
C ALA A 395 17.22 -27.49 -12.56
N ALA A 396 17.29 -26.60 -11.55
CA ALA A 396 17.77 -26.96 -10.22
C ALA A 396 16.84 -27.95 -9.52
N LEU A 397 15.52 -27.77 -9.65
CA LEU A 397 14.51 -28.68 -9.10
C LEU A 397 14.66 -30.08 -9.68
N LEU A 398 14.74 -30.22 -11.00
CA LEU A 398 14.95 -31.51 -11.68
C LEU A 398 16.21 -32.25 -11.19
N GLN A 399 17.31 -31.51 -10.97
CA GLN A 399 18.54 -32.10 -10.44
C GLN A 399 18.44 -32.45 -8.95
N ALA A 400 17.74 -31.64 -8.17
CA ALA A 400 17.51 -31.91 -6.74
C ALA A 400 16.59 -33.13 -6.53
N GLU A 401 15.56 -33.29 -7.35
CA GLU A 401 14.69 -34.47 -7.35
C GLU A 401 15.46 -35.74 -7.65
N ARG A 402 16.22 -35.75 -8.73
CA ARG A 402 17.07 -36.90 -9.09
C ARG A 402 18.10 -37.23 -8.01
N ARG A 403 18.72 -36.18 -7.43
CA ARG A 403 19.71 -36.36 -6.35
C ARG A 403 19.05 -36.95 -5.10
N SER A 404 17.85 -36.47 -4.71
CA SER A 404 17.10 -36.99 -3.56
C SER A 404 16.72 -38.43 -3.75
N GLU A 405 16.24 -38.81 -4.95
CA GLU A 405 15.88 -40.21 -5.28
C GLU A 405 17.10 -41.14 -5.15
N VAL A 406 18.25 -40.78 -5.75
CA VAL A 406 19.46 -41.62 -5.69
C VAL A 406 20.02 -41.71 -4.27
N GLN A 407 19.95 -40.61 -3.49
CA GLN A 407 20.40 -40.60 -2.08
C GLN A 407 19.47 -41.40 -1.17
N ASP A 408 18.17 -41.43 -1.44
CA ASP A 408 17.20 -42.29 -0.75
C ASP A 408 17.54 -43.78 -0.94
N GLU A 409 17.82 -44.15 -2.20
CA GLU A 409 18.21 -45.53 -2.55
C GLU A 409 19.53 -45.92 -1.88
N ALA A 410 20.53 -45.03 -1.93
CA ALA A 410 21.82 -45.22 -1.29
C ALA A 410 21.68 -45.37 0.25
N TYR A 411 20.86 -44.51 0.87
CA TYR A 411 20.55 -44.59 2.32
C TYR A 411 19.90 -45.95 2.67
N LYS A 412 18.87 -46.38 1.94
CA LYS A 412 18.20 -47.66 2.16
C LYS A 412 19.15 -48.87 2.06
N LEU A 413 20.06 -48.81 1.07
CA LEU A 413 21.06 -49.90 0.89
C LEU A 413 22.10 -49.85 2.04
N ASN A 414 22.59 -48.69 2.44
CA ASN A 414 23.54 -48.59 3.53
C ASN A 414 22.91 -48.93 4.88
N PHE A 415 21.66 -48.61 5.12
CA PHE A 415 20.94 -49.04 6.30
C PHE A 415 20.90 -50.60 6.41
N LYS A 416 20.55 -51.31 5.30
CA LYS A 416 20.58 -52.78 5.26
C LYS A 416 21.97 -53.36 5.52
N LYS A 417 23.02 -52.76 4.97
CA LYS A 417 24.41 -53.18 5.22
C LYS A 417 24.82 -52.95 6.66
N PHE A 418 24.41 -51.81 7.24
CA PHE A 418 24.68 -51.48 8.64
C PHE A 418 23.99 -52.47 9.59
N ASP A 419 22.72 -52.82 9.30
CA ASP A 419 21.94 -53.82 10.04
C ASP A 419 22.64 -55.18 10.03
N GLN A 420 23.26 -55.58 8.92
CA GLN A 420 24.04 -56.77 8.77
C GLN A 420 25.49 -56.67 9.34
N GLY A 421 25.88 -55.53 9.88
CA GLY A 421 27.23 -55.30 10.38
C GLY A 421 28.33 -55.18 9.32
N LEU A 422 27.95 -54.99 8.03
CA LEU A 422 28.86 -54.99 6.89
C LEU A 422 29.53 -53.65 6.64
N ILE A 423 29.06 -52.57 7.22
CA ILE A 423 29.64 -51.22 7.11
C ILE A 423 29.83 -50.59 8.49
N SER A 424 30.68 -49.58 8.56
CA SER A 424 30.94 -48.83 9.78
C SER A 424 29.79 -47.87 10.15
N SER A 425 29.73 -47.46 11.40
CA SER A 425 28.80 -46.47 11.92
C SER A 425 28.95 -45.11 11.18
N ILE A 426 30.20 -44.70 10.83
CA ILE A 426 30.50 -43.48 10.09
C ILE A 426 29.96 -43.52 8.66
N GLU A 427 30.11 -44.65 7.96
CA GLU A 427 29.58 -44.80 6.59
C GLU A 427 28.05 -44.71 6.58
N TYR A 428 27.35 -45.32 7.55
CA TYR A 428 25.91 -45.16 7.68
C TYR A 428 25.48 -43.74 7.98
N GLN A 429 26.15 -43.04 8.96
CA GLN A 429 25.87 -41.65 9.28
C GLN A 429 26.04 -40.74 8.07
N THR A 430 27.13 -40.95 7.31
CA THR A 430 27.39 -40.19 6.07
C THR A 430 26.24 -40.37 5.05
N ALA A 431 25.77 -41.56 4.85
CA ALA A 431 24.65 -41.85 3.94
C ALA A 431 23.35 -41.20 4.44
N ALA A 432 23.05 -41.28 5.74
CA ALA A 432 21.88 -40.65 6.36
C ALA A 432 21.92 -39.14 6.25
N GLY A 433 23.06 -38.50 6.53
CA GLY A 433 23.25 -37.06 6.40
C GLY A 433 23.13 -36.56 4.95
N ASN A 434 23.68 -37.31 3.99
CA ASN A 434 23.56 -37.00 2.55
C ASN A 434 22.11 -37.08 2.07
N TYR A 435 21.36 -38.08 2.51
CA TYR A 435 19.92 -38.23 2.20
C TYR A 435 19.10 -37.08 2.78
N MET A 436 19.26 -36.78 4.06
CA MET A 436 18.58 -35.67 4.71
C MET A 436 18.84 -34.33 3.99
N LYS A 437 20.12 -34.05 3.70
CA LYS A 437 20.51 -32.85 2.96
C LYS A 437 19.89 -32.79 1.56
N ALA A 438 19.90 -33.90 0.83
CA ALA A 438 19.32 -33.96 -0.51
C ALA A 438 17.78 -33.72 -0.48
N ARG A 439 17.09 -34.27 0.51
CA ARG A 439 15.64 -34.09 0.69
C ARG A 439 15.28 -32.63 1.06
N ALA A 440 16.04 -32.00 1.95
CA ALA A 440 15.86 -30.59 2.30
C ALA A 440 16.14 -29.67 1.10
N GLU A 441 17.21 -29.95 0.31
CA GLU A 441 17.55 -29.20 -0.90
C GLU A 441 16.47 -29.37 -1.99
N GLN A 442 15.87 -30.54 -2.16
CA GLN A 442 14.76 -30.78 -3.09
C GLN A 442 13.54 -29.94 -2.73
N LEU A 443 13.16 -29.91 -1.45
CA LEU A 443 12.05 -29.10 -0.97
C LEU A 443 12.29 -27.61 -1.23
N ASN A 444 13.48 -27.11 -0.89
CA ASN A 444 13.86 -25.72 -1.12
C ASN A 444 13.83 -25.36 -2.62
N ALA A 445 14.34 -26.25 -3.47
CA ALA A 445 14.31 -26.06 -4.93
C ALA A 445 12.88 -26.01 -5.47
N ARG A 446 11.96 -26.85 -4.94
CA ARG A 446 10.54 -26.87 -5.32
C ARG A 446 9.85 -25.55 -4.94
N LEU A 447 10.00 -25.09 -3.71
CA LEU A 447 9.41 -23.81 -3.24
C LEU A 447 9.97 -22.61 -4.01
N LYS A 448 11.28 -22.62 -4.26
CA LYS A 448 11.94 -21.58 -5.06
C LYS A 448 11.43 -21.54 -6.50
N TYR A 449 11.23 -22.70 -7.13
CA TYR A 449 10.64 -22.77 -8.47
C TYR A 449 9.22 -22.21 -8.49
N LEU A 450 8.36 -22.62 -7.55
CA LEU A 450 7.00 -22.11 -7.43
C LEU A 450 6.95 -20.58 -7.25
N LEU A 451 7.83 -20.02 -6.40
CA LEU A 451 7.94 -18.58 -6.23
C LEU A 451 8.35 -17.87 -7.53
N LYS A 452 9.37 -18.39 -8.21
CA LYS A 452 9.86 -17.77 -9.46
C LYS A 452 8.87 -17.88 -10.61
N GLU A 453 8.10 -18.95 -10.66
CA GLU A 453 6.98 -19.07 -11.60
C GLU A 453 5.90 -18.03 -11.36
N ARG A 454 5.47 -17.80 -10.09
CA ARG A 454 4.52 -16.76 -9.74
C ARG A 454 4.99 -15.37 -10.18
N VAL A 455 6.27 -15.06 -10.00
CA VAL A 455 6.86 -13.79 -10.46
C VAL A 455 6.78 -13.65 -11.99
N VAL A 456 7.00 -14.72 -12.75
CA VAL A 456 6.86 -14.68 -14.23
C VAL A 456 5.39 -14.50 -14.64
N ARG A 457 4.46 -15.17 -13.96
CA ARG A 457 3.01 -15.01 -14.19
C ARG A 457 2.55 -13.58 -13.90
N TYR A 458 3.07 -12.96 -12.85
CA TYR A 458 2.83 -11.55 -12.57
C TYR A 458 3.23 -10.65 -13.75
N TYR A 459 4.45 -10.82 -14.29
CA TYR A 459 4.86 -10.07 -15.47
C TYR A 459 4.03 -10.39 -16.73
N ASN A 460 3.40 -11.55 -16.76
CA ASN A 460 2.47 -11.93 -17.84
C ASN A 460 1.08 -11.28 -17.69
N GLY A 461 0.79 -10.59 -16.60
CA GLY A 461 -0.46 -9.87 -16.36
C GLY A 461 -1.43 -10.57 -15.42
N GLU A 462 -0.94 -11.45 -14.54
CA GLU A 462 -1.74 -12.12 -13.51
C GLU A 462 -1.34 -11.58 -12.14
N HIS A 463 -2.27 -10.94 -11.41
CA HIS A 463 -1.97 -10.49 -10.05
C HIS A 463 -1.62 -11.68 -9.14
N TYR A 464 -0.77 -11.44 -8.12
CA TYR A 464 -0.38 -12.48 -7.17
C TYR A 464 -1.57 -13.09 -6.43
N LEU A 465 -2.61 -12.30 -6.18
CA LEU A 465 -3.82 -12.77 -5.53
C LEU A 465 -4.62 -13.76 -6.39
N ASP A 466 -4.57 -13.63 -7.72
CA ASP A 466 -5.32 -14.44 -8.68
C ASP A 466 -4.60 -15.77 -9.03
N GLN A 467 -3.38 -15.94 -8.54
CA GLN A 467 -2.53 -17.11 -8.79
C GLN A 467 -2.72 -18.22 -7.73
#